data_69b5f11aa2d75367c79c7d91021f1fa1
#
_entry.id   69b5f11aa2d75367c79c7d91021f1fa1
#
_cell.length_a   1.000
_cell.length_b   1.000
_cell.length_c   1.000
_cell.angle_alpha   90.00
_cell.angle_beta   90.00
_cell.angle_gamma   90.00
#
_symmetry.space_group_name_H-M   'P 1'
#
loop_
_entity.id
_entity.type
_entity.pdbx_description
1 polymer ?
#
loop_
_entity_poly.entity_id
_entity_poly.type
_entity_poly.pdbx_seq_one_letter_code
_entity_poly.pdbx_strand_id
1 'polypeptide(L)'
;MSFPKGFLVGASTAAHQVEGNNIHSDYWAQEQLPHSSFTEPSGLACDHYNRYEEDIRLMAQAGLNAYRFSIEWARIEPEEGCFSEDAIEHYRKVIRCCRENGVEPMVTLMHFTSPVWLIQKGGWEAESTIEYFRRYAAYVTEKLGDEIKYICTINEANMGLQLAAISKRFQLMAQQAQKNAQKAEGTVQVGMNFQKMMENMKFAAQENDAVFGT
;
A
#
# COMPACT_ATOMS: atom_id res chain seq x y z
N MET A 1 -19.50 16.40 26.11
CA MET A 1 -19.64 14.93 26.00
C MET A 1 -18.26 14.34 26.09
N SER A 2 -18.03 13.34 26.93
CA SER A 2 -16.75 12.61 27.02
C SER A 2 -16.94 11.22 26.44
N PHE A 3 -15.88 10.68 25.82
CA PHE A 3 -15.89 9.30 25.35
C PHE A 3 -15.97 8.32 26.55
N PRO A 4 -16.55 7.12 26.36
CA PRO A 4 -16.53 6.09 27.39
C PRO A 4 -15.11 5.72 27.81
N LYS A 5 -14.96 5.23 29.05
CA LYS A 5 -13.66 4.72 29.54
C LYS A 5 -13.16 3.59 28.62
N GLY A 6 -11.92 3.68 28.18
CA GLY A 6 -11.28 2.70 27.29
C GLY A 6 -11.60 2.91 25.80
N PHE A 7 -12.28 3.99 25.44
CA PHE A 7 -12.49 4.35 24.05
C PHE A 7 -11.15 4.73 23.39
N LEU A 8 -10.87 4.13 22.23
CA LEU A 8 -9.64 4.40 21.50
C LEU A 8 -9.84 5.57 20.53
N VAL A 9 -9.02 6.62 20.70
CA VAL A 9 -8.94 7.78 19.83
C VAL A 9 -7.52 7.82 19.28
N GLY A 10 -7.36 7.73 17.97
CA GLY A 10 -6.03 7.54 17.41
C GLY A 10 -5.85 8.11 16.02
N ALA A 11 -4.64 7.91 15.52
CA ALA A 11 -4.24 8.19 14.15
C ALA A 11 -3.92 6.89 13.41
N SER A 12 -3.90 6.94 12.07
CA SER A 12 -3.47 5.82 11.23
C SER A 12 -2.54 6.29 10.14
N THR A 13 -1.53 5.48 9.85
CA THR A 13 -0.57 5.67 8.76
C THR A 13 -0.34 4.34 8.03
N ALA A 14 0.30 4.42 6.86
CA ALA A 14 0.86 3.27 6.16
C ALA A 14 2.36 3.43 6.00
N ALA A 15 3.09 2.32 6.03
CA ALA A 15 4.55 2.29 6.00
C ALA A 15 5.10 3.09 4.81
N HIS A 16 4.65 2.80 3.60
CA HIS A 16 5.11 3.48 2.39
C HIS A 16 4.88 5.02 2.43
N GLN A 17 3.79 5.46 3.08
CA GLN A 17 3.43 6.88 3.15
C GLN A 17 4.33 7.70 4.08
N VAL A 18 4.87 7.08 5.14
CA VAL A 18 5.55 7.85 6.22
C VAL A 18 6.96 7.40 6.53
N GLU A 19 7.32 6.13 6.28
CA GLU A 19 8.60 5.57 6.73
C GLU A 19 9.81 6.05 5.94
N GLY A 20 9.64 6.25 4.62
CA GLY A 20 10.71 6.58 3.69
C GLY A 20 11.55 5.37 3.25
N ASN A 21 12.23 5.51 2.12
CA ASN A 21 13.17 4.51 1.57
C ASN A 21 12.63 3.08 1.51
N ASN A 22 11.39 2.90 1.07
CA ASN A 22 10.76 1.59 0.94
C ASN A 22 11.17 0.88 -0.37
N ILE A 23 12.49 0.72 -0.56
CA ILE A 23 13.16 0.40 -1.83
C ILE A 23 12.82 -0.97 -2.42
N HIS A 24 12.29 -1.90 -1.64
CA HIS A 24 11.92 -3.25 -2.08
C HIS A 24 10.44 -3.37 -2.44
N SER A 25 9.67 -2.27 -2.34
CA SER A 25 8.24 -2.27 -2.65
C SER A 25 7.96 -2.00 -4.12
N ASP A 26 6.83 -2.50 -4.58
CA ASP A 26 6.28 -2.26 -5.91
C ASP A 26 6.01 -0.77 -6.18
N TYR A 27 5.51 -0.03 -5.19
CA TYR A 27 5.28 1.41 -5.33
C TYR A 27 6.59 2.17 -5.52
N TRP A 28 7.64 1.85 -4.75
CA TRP A 28 8.95 2.43 -4.97
C TRP A 28 9.46 2.16 -6.39
N ALA A 29 9.32 0.91 -6.88
CA ALA A 29 9.72 0.57 -8.24
C ALA A 29 8.93 1.37 -9.29
N GLN A 30 7.61 1.53 -9.10
CA GLN A 30 6.76 2.33 -9.98
C GLN A 30 7.10 3.82 -9.97
N GLU A 31 7.47 4.39 -8.82
CA GLU A 31 7.89 5.78 -8.69
C GLU A 31 9.13 6.12 -9.53
N GLN A 32 10.00 5.14 -9.78
CA GLN A 32 11.24 5.33 -10.54
C GLN A 32 11.03 5.23 -12.07
N LEU A 33 9.83 4.89 -12.53
CA LEU A 33 9.57 4.75 -13.96
C LEU A 33 9.53 6.12 -14.67
N PRO A 34 10.00 6.21 -15.94
CA PRO A 34 10.05 7.46 -16.69
C PRO A 34 8.70 8.18 -16.86
N HIS A 35 7.59 7.45 -16.80
CA HIS A 35 6.22 7.98 -16.97
C HIS A 35 5.33 7.53 -15.82
N SER A 36 5.88 7.50 -14.62
CA SER A 36 5.15 7.12 -13.43
C SER A 36 3.86 7.91 -13.27
N SER A 37 2.81 7.24 -12.77
CA SER A 37 1.57 7.89 -12.36
C SER A 37 1.72 8.67 -11.05
N PHE A 38 2.80 8.47 -10.33
CA PHE A 38 3.14 9.21 -9.12
C PHE A 38 3.65 10.61 -9.50
N THR A 39 3.14 11.62 -8.83
CA THR A 39 3.53 13.02 -9.08
C THR A 39 4.94 13.30 -8.58
N GLU A 40 5.31 12.70 -7.46
CA GLU A 40 6.61 12.83 -6.80
C GLU A 40 7.01 11.46 -6.21
N PRO A 41 8.32 11.13 -6.17
CA PRO A 41 8.79 9.93 -5.48
C PRO A 41 8.63 10.10 -3.97
N SER A 42 8.29 9.01 -3.27
CA SER A 42 8.13 9.00 -1.81
C SER A 42 9.45 9.35 -1.08
N GLY A 43 10.58 8.91 -1.61
CA GLY A 43 11.90 9.22 -1.07
C GLY A 43 12.02 8.92 0.41
N LEU A 44 12.40 9.93 1.18
CA LEU A 44 12.49 9.84 2.64
C LEU A 44 11.12 9.97 3.34
N ALA A 45 10.09 10.41 2.63
CA ALA A 45 8.76 10.69 3.18
C ALA A 45 8.84 11.55 4.47
N CYS A 46 8.23 11.09 5.58
CA CYS A 46 8.35 11.73 6.89
C CYS A 46 9.52 11.19 7.73
N ASP A 47 10.29 10.26 7.19
CA ASP A 47 11.38 9.56 7.90
C ASP A 47 10.91 8.87 9.20
N HIS A 48 9.67 8.43 9.21
CA HIS A 48 9.06 7.79 10.39
C HIS A 48 9.83 6.53 10.82
N TYR A 49 10.44 5.82 9.88
CA TYR A 49 11.26 4.64 10.20
C TYR A 49 12.34 4.96 11.22
N ASN A 50 12.97 6.14 11.13
CA ASN A 50 14.02 6.57 12.07
C ASN A 50 13.46 7.44 13.21
N ARG A 51 12.31 8.11 12.99
CA ARG A 51 11.76 9.12 13.92
C ARG A 51 10.53 8.65 14.68
N TYR A 52 10.19 7.36 14.65
CA TYR A 52 8.98 6.82 15.27
C TYR A 52 8.84 7.17 16.75
N GLU A 53 9.95 7.26 17.50
CA GLU A 53 9.91 7.64 18.91
C GLU A 53 9.40 9.06 19.13
N GLU A 54 9.86 10.00 18.28
CA GLU A 54 9.40 11.38 18.32
C GLU A 54 7.92 11.48 17.94
N ASP A 55 7.55 10.84 16.84
CA ASP A 55 6.19 10.88 16.30
C ASP A 55 5.18 10.26 17.27
N ILE A 56 5.50 9.12 17.88
CA ILE A 56 4.64 8.47 18.89
C ILE A 56 4.49 9.34 20.12
N ARG A 57 5.58 9.99 20.56
CA ARG A 57 5.54 10.93 21.69
C ARG A 57 4.64 12.13 21.38
N LEU A 58 4.70 12.68 20.17
CA LEU A 58 3.82 13.76 19.73
C LEU A 58 2.35 13.31 19.70
N MET A 59 2.04 12.11 19.24
CA MET A 59 0.69 11.55 19.31
C MET A 59 0.17 11.46 20.74
N ALA A 60 0.98 10.93 21.65
CA ALA A 60 0.61 10.84 23.07
C ALA A 60 0.38 12.23 23.70
N GLN A 61 1.24 13.21 23.40
CA GLN A 61 1.08 14.60 23.84
C GLN A 61 -0.18 15.27 23.29
N ALA A 62 -0.59 14.90 22.07
CA ALA A 62 -1.84 15.36 21.47
C ALA A 62 -3.09 14.69 22.08
N GLY A 63 -2.92 13.77 23.02
CA GLY A 63 -4.01 13.07 23.71
C GLY A 63 -4.54 11.86 22.96
N LEU A 64 -3.84 11.38 21.92
CA LEU A 64 -4.17 10.14 21.23
C LEU A 64 -3.71 8.94 22.08
N ASN A 65 -4.56 7.91 22.15
CA ASN A 65 -4.31 6.69 22.92
C ASN A 65 -4.31 5.42 22.05
N ALA A 66 -4.32 5.58 20.73
CA ALA A 66 -4.19 4.49 19.78
C ALA A 66 -3.44 4.94 18.51
N TYR A 67 -2.64 4.05 17.94
CA TYR A 67 -1.95 4.27 16.68
C TYR A 67 -2.02 3.03 15.81
N ARG A 68 -2.63 3.18 14.62
CA ARG A 68 -2.64 2.14 13.60
C ARG A 68 -1.53 2.42 12.60
N PHE A 69 -0.64 1.46 12.40
CA PHE A 69 0.43 1.51 11.41
C PHE A 69 0.54 0.17 10.68
N SER A 70 1.18 0.15 9.53
CA SER A 70 1.43 -1.10 8.82
C SER A 70 2.86 -1.58 9.03
N ILE A 71 3.01 -2.91 9.12
CA ILE A 71 4.30 -3.58 8.95
C ILE A 71 4.51 -3.75 7.45
N GLU A 72 5.64 -3.27 6.94
CA GLU A 72 5.92 -3.31 5.51
C GLU A 72 6.44 -4.69 5.10
N TRP A 73 5.65 -5.41 4.31
CA TRP A 73 6.03 -6.74 3.83
C TRP A 73 7.33 -6.72 3.04
N ALA A 74 7.53 -5.69 2.20
CA ALA A 74 8.74 -5.54 1.42
C ALA A 74 10.02 -5.33 2.26
N ARG A 75 9.89 -4.88 3.52
CA ARG A 75 11.00 -4.81 4.48
C ARG A 75 11.21 -6.12 5.22
N ILE A 76 10.11 -6.79 5.58
CA ILE A 76 10.16 -8.07 6.28
C ILE A 76 10.70 -9.18 5.39
N GLU A 77 10.31 -9.19 4.11
CA GLU A 77 10.71 -10.19 3.12
C GLU A 77 11.12 -9.49 1.82
N PRO A 78 12.29 -8.82 1.79
CA PRO A 78 12.78 -8.07 0.64
C PRO A 78 13.03 -8.94 -0.60
N GLU A 79 13.37 -10.21 -0.39
CA GLU A 79 13.50 -11.25 -1.40
C GLU A 79 12.69 -12.46 -0.95
N GLU A 80 12.15 -13.23 -1.90
CA GLU A 80 11.31 -14.39 -1.57
C GLU A 80 12.00 -15.38 -0.64
N GLY A 81 11.39 -15.64 0.51
CA GLY A 81 11.89 -16.54 1.53
C GLY A 81 13.03 -15.98 2.41
N CYS A 82 13.50 -14.77 2.12
CA CYS A 82 14.55 -14.12 2.89
C CYS A 82 13.93 -13.12 3.88
N PHE A 83 13.68 -13.59 5.10
CA PHE A 83 13.09 -12.75 6.15
C PHE A 83 14.14 -11.96 6.93
N SER A 84 13.85 -10.68 7.15
CA SER A 84 14.71 -9.75 7.89
C SER A 84 14.37 -9.71 9.38
N GLU A 85 15.23 -10.28 10.22
CA GLU A 85 15.11 -10.14 11.68
C GLU A 85 15.30 -8.69 12.14
N ASP A 86 16.13 -7.92 11.45
CA ASP A 86 16.34 -6.49 11.78
C ASP A 86 15.04 -5.69 11.58
N ALA A 87 14.29 -5.97 10.51
CA ALA A 87 13.00 -5.33 10.28
C ALA A 87 11.96 -5.75 11.35
N ILE A 88 11.93 -7.02 11.75
CA ILE A 88 11.10 -7.49 12.87
C ILE A 88 11.44 -6.75 14.16
N GLU A 89 12.73 -6.63 14.48
CA GLU A 89 13.16 -5.95 15.69
C GLU A 89 12.84 -4.45 15.66
N HIS A 90 12.93 -3.83 14.48
CA HIS A 90 12.49 -2.45 14.32
C HIS A 90 10.99 -2.29 14.67
N TYR A 91 10.09 -3.10 14.08
CA TYR A 91 8.66 -3.02 14.38
C TYR A 91 8.35 -3.40 15.83
N ARG A 92 9.11 -4.30 16.44
CA ARG A 92 9.03 -4.59 17.87
C ARG A 92 9.29 -3.34 18.72
N LYS A 93 10.32 -2.56 18.36
CA LYS A 93 10.63 -1.29 19.04
C LYS A 93 9.51 -0.27 18.87
N VAL A 94 8.91 -0.16 17.68
CA VAL A 94 7.75 0.70 17.43
C VAL A 94 6.57 0.32 18.33
N ILE A 95 6.24 -0.98 18.40
CA ILE A 95 5.16 -1.51 19.25
C ILE A 95 5.40 -1.16 20.73
N ARG A 96 6.61 -1.40 21.20
CA ARG A 96 6.98 -1.11 22.61
C ARG A 96 6.95 0.37 22.91
N CYS A 97 7.48 1.20 22.02
CA CYS A 97 7.43 2.64 22.13
C CYS A 97 5.99 3.18 22.24
N CYS A 98 5.05 2.64 21.44
CA CYS A 98 3.65 2.98 21.57
C CYS A 98 3.14 2.72 23.00
N ARG A 99 3.39 1.54 23.54
CA ARG A 99 2.93 1.18 24.89
C ARG A 99 3.56 1.99 26.00
N GLU A 100 4.85 2.25 25.92
CA GLU A 100 5.59 3.08 26.86
C GLU A 100 5.02 4.51 26.93
N ASN A 101 4.44 4.99 25.83
CA ASN A 101 3.79 6.29 25.75
C ASN A 101 2.26 6.23 25.97
N GLY A 102 1.70 5.10 26.38
CA GLY A 102 0.26 4.95 26.64
C GLY A 102 -0.61 4.93 25.36
N VAL A 103 0.00 4.63 24.22
CA VAL A 103 -0.64 4.53 22.91
C VAL A 103 -0.82 3.04 22.56
N GLU A 104 -2.04 2.58 22.36
CA GLU A 104 -2.32 1.19 21.97
C GLU A 104 -1.94 0.96 20.50
N PRO A 105 -0.98 0.07 20.18
CA PRO A 105 -0.61 -0.24 18.82
C PRO A 105 -1.66 -1.13 18.14
N MET A 106 -2.04 -0.77 16.92
CA MET A 106 -2.88 -1.54 16.02
C MET A 106 -2.11 -1.82 14.74
N VAL A 107 -1.80 -3.07 14.48
CA VAL A 107 -0.92 -3.45 13.37
C VAL A 107 -1.73 -3.81 12.14
N THR A 108 -1.37 -3.26 10.99
CA THR A 108 -1.86 -3.68 9.68
C THR A 108 -0.78 -4.52 8.99
N LEU A 109 -1.11 -5.74 8.57
CA LEU A 109 -0.13 -6.63 7.92
C LEU A 109 0.15 -6.24 6.47
N MET A 110 -0.85 -5.76 5.75
CA MET A 110 -0.71 -5.33 4.35
C MET A 110 -1.48 -4.03 4.11
N HIS A 111 -0.79 -3.02 3.60
CA HIS A 111 -1.39 -1.72 3.29
C HIS A 111 -0.95 -1.23 1.90
N PHE A 112 -1.57 -1.81 0.88
CA PHE A 112 -1.41 -1.59 -0.56
C PHE A 112 -0.09 -2.06 -1.15
N THR A 113 1.05 -1.69 -0.56
CA THR A 113 2.37 -2.06 -1.09
C THR A 113 2.68 -3.53 -0.92
N SER A 114 3.42 -4.06 -1.86
CA SER A 114 3.87 -5.45 -1.92
C SER A 114 5.35 -5.53 -2.27
N PRO A 115 6.06 -6.59 -1.89
CA PRO A 115 7.42 -6.80 -2.39
C PRO A 115 7.45 -6.93 -3.91
N VAL A 116 8.46 -6.35 -4.56
CA VAL A 116 8.65 -6.42 -6.02
C VAL A 116 8.65 -7.87 -6.51
N TRP A 117 9.31 -8.78 -5.79
CA TRP A 117 9.35 -10.19 -6.17
C TRP A 117 7.96 -10.84 -6.24
N LEU A 118 7.00 -10.41 -5.38
CA LEU A 118 5.62 -10.90 -5.40
C LEU A 118 4.92 -10.49 -6.70
N ILE A 119 5.12 -9.23 -7.12
CA ILE A 119 4.52 -8.71 -8.35
C ILE A 119 5.09 -9.44 -9.58
N GLN A 120 6.40 -9.70 -9.59
CA GLN A 120 7.05 -10.50 -10.65
C GLN A 120 6.50 -11.92 -10.78
N LYS A 121 5.84 -12.43 -9.73
CA LYS A 121 5.18 -13.76 -9.71
C LYS A 121 3.67 -13.69 -9.99
N GLY A 122 3.18 -12.59 -10.48
CA GLY A 122 1.78 -12.38 -10.83
C GLY A 122 0.96 -11.61 -9.79
N GLY A 123 1.59 -11.17 -8.70
CA GLY A 123 0.98 -10.28 -7.71
C GLY A 123 -0.28 -10.86 -7.07
N TRP A 124 -1.22 -9.98 -6.76
CA TRP A 124 -2.48 -10.35 -6.09
C TRP A 124 -3.48 -11.12 -6.97
N GLU A 125 -3.22 -11.26 -8.27
CA GLU A 125 -4.03 -12.08 -9.18
C GLU A 125 -3.56 -13.54 -9.24
N ALA A 126 -2.34 -13.82 -8.78
CA ALA A 126 -1.81 -15.18 -8.74
C ALA A 126 -2.31 -15.97 -7.53
N GLU A 127 -2.78 -17.19 -7.75
CA GLU A 127 -3.25 -18.10 -6.68
C GLU A 127 -2.15 -18.38 -5.65
N SER A 128 -0.89 -18.42 -6.08
CA SER A 128 0.28 -18.60 -5.22
C SER A 128 0.45 -17.50 -4.16
N THR A 129 -0.10 -16.31 -4.36
CA THR A 129 -0.03 -15.19 -3.42
C THR A 129 -0.74 -15.51 -2.11
N ILE A 130 -1.74 -16.38 -2.13
CA ILE A 130 -2.41 -16.87 -0.91
C ILE A 130 -1.39 -17.51 0.03
N GLU A 131 -0.52 -18.38 -0.49
CA GLU A 131 0.49 -19.07 0.31
C GLU A 131 1.63 -18.12 0.71
N TYR A 132 2.04 -17.20 -0.15
CA TYR A 132 3.05 -16.21 0.19
C TYR A 132 2.58 -15.29 1.31
N PHE A 133 1.36 -14.79 1.23
CA PHE A 133 0.78 -13.95 2.28
C PHE A 133 0.58 -14.72 3.59
N ARG A 134 0.12 -15.98 3.51
CA ARG A 134 0.02 -16.86 4.68
C ARG A 134 1.36 -17.02 5.39
N ARG A 135 2.44 -17.27 4.63
CA ARG A 135 3.80 -17.44 5.15
C ARG A 135 4.31 -16.16 5.83
N TYR A 136 4.14 -15.03 5.17
CA TYR A 136 4.47 -13.72 5.72
C TYR A 136 3.71 -13.42 7.02
N ALA A 137 2.39 -13.57 6.98
CA ALA A 137 1.53 -13.33 8.14
C ALA A 137 1.88 -14.26 9.32
N ALA A 138 2.15 -15.54 9.03
CA ALA A 138 2.58 -16.50 10.04
C ALA A 138 3.92 -16.09 10.67
N TYR A 139 4.90 -15.68 9.85
CA TYR A 139 6.20 -15.23 10.35
C TYR A 139 6.07 -14.00 11.26
N VAL A 140 5.34 -12.96 10.83
CA VAL A 140 5.12 -11.76 11.64
C VAL A 140 4.40 -12.09 12.94
N THR A 141 3.35 -12.93 12.90
CA THR A 141 2.60 -13.30 14.11
C THR A 141 3.37 -14.21 15.04
N GLU A 142 4.22 -15.09 14.53
CA GLU A 142 5.15 -15.88 15.35
C GLU A 142 6.13 -14.98 16.13
N LYS A 143 6.67 -13.95 15.45
CA LYS A 143 7.70 -13.07 16.02
C LYS A 143 7.15 -11.96 16.92
N LEU A 144 5.96 -11.42 16.62
CA LEU A 144 5.42 -10.22 17.25
C LEU A 144 4.03 -10.44 17.88
N GLY A 145 3.39 -11.58 17.67
CA GLY A 145 2.00 -11.80 18.04
C GLY A 145 1.69 -11.60 19.52
N ASP A 146 2.60 -11.98 20.40
CA ASP A 146 2.45 -11.78 21.86
C ASP A 146 2.44 -10.31 22.26
N GLU A 147 2.95 -9.44 21.39
CA GLU A 147 3.02 -8.00 21.60
C GLU A 147 1.93 -7.24 20.82
N ILE A 148 1.01 -7.92 20.13
CA ILE A 148 -0.03 -7.28 19.31
C ILE A 148 -1.41 -7.71 19.78
N LYS A 149 -2.23 -6.74 20.16
CA LYS A 149 -3.62 -7.00 20.57
C LYS A 149 -4.63 -6.84 19.43
N TYR A 150 -4.36 -5.93 18.50
CA TYR A 150 -5.24 -5.63 17.39
C TYR A 150 -4.48 -5.75 16.06
N ILE A 151 -5.00 -6.58 15.17
CA ILE A 151 -4.44 -6.81 13.83
C ILE A 151 -5.52 -6.51 12.79
N CYS A 152 -5.15 -5.68 11.81
CA CYS A 152 -5.86 -5.56 10.53
C CYS A 152 -5.07 -6.38 9.49
N THR A 153 -5.68 -7.37 8.88
CA THR A 153 -4.97 -8.26 7.95
C THR A 153 -4.60 -7.56 6.65
N ILE A 154 -5.58 -6.99 5.96
CA ILE A 154 -5.41 -6.29 4.68
C ILE A 154 -6.21 -4.99 4.73
N ASN A 155 -5.55 -3.87 4.44
CA ASN A 155 -6.23 -2.59 4.32
C ASN A 155 -7.05 -2.54 3.03
N GLU A 156 -8.33 -2.18 3.15
CA GLU A 156 -9.22 -1.95 2.00
C GLU A 156 -9.17 -3.06 0.94
N ALA A 157 -9.26 -4.32 1.37
CA ALA A 157 -9.12 -5.50 0.51
C ALA A 157 -10.03 -5.48 -0.75
N ASN A 158 -11.15 -4.76 -0.70
CA ASN A 158 -12.08 -4.59 -1.82
C ASN A 158 -11.70 -3.44 -2.76
N MET A 159 -10.77 -2.56 -2.40
CA MET A 159 -10.40 -1.39 -3.20
C MET A 159 -9.83 -1.79 -4.56
N GLY A 160 -8.92 -2.76 -4.61
CA GLY A 160 -8.37 -3.28 -5.87
C GLY A 160 -9.44 -3.81 -6.81
N LEU A 161 -10.41 -4.56 -6.28
CA LEU A 161 -11.55 -5.06 -7.06
C LEU A 161 -12.44 -3.93 -7.56
N GLN A 162 -12.69 -2.92 -6.73
CA GLN A 162 -13.50 -1.75 -7.13
C GLN A 162 -12.80 -0.94 -8.22
N LEU A 163 -11.50 -0.68 -8.08
CA LEU A 163 -10.73 0.04 -9.10
C LEU A 163 -10.66 -0.75 -10.42
N ALA A 164 -10.45 -2.05 -10.37
CA ALA A 164 -10.48 -2.92 -11.55
C ALA A 164 -11.85 -2.89 -12.25
N ALA A 165 -12.95 -2.98 -11.49
CA ALA A 165 -14.30 -2.91 -12.01
C ALA A 165 -14.61 -1.55 -12.65
N ILE A 166 -14.17 -0.44 -12.02
CA ILE A 166 -14.30 0.91 -12.54
C ILE A 166 -13.50 1.05 -13.85
N SER A 167 -12.24 0.62 -13.85
CA SER A 167 -11.37 0.65 -15.03
C SER A 167 -11.98 -0.12 -16.20
N LYS A 168 -12.45 -1.34 -15.95
CA LYS A 168 -13.13 -2.15 -16.96
C LYS A 168 -14.39 -1.47 -17.51
N ARG A 169 -15.18 -0.83 -16.64
CA ARG A 169 -16.36 -0.07 -17.06
C ARG A 169 -15.99 1.10 -17.96
N PHE A 170 -14.94 1.85 -17.62
CA PHE A 170 -14.44 2.94 -18.48
C PHE A 170 -13.93 2.43 -19.82
N GLN A 171 -13.21 1.31 -19.87
CA GLN A 171 -12.76 0.71 -21.11
C GLN A 171 -13.94 0.30 -22.01
N LEU A 172 -14.97 -0.31 -21.45
CA LEU A 172 -16.19 -0.70 -22.18
C LEU A 172 -16.93 0.55 -22.72
N MET A 173 -17.05 1.59 -21.91
CA MET A 173 -17.67 2.87 -22.34
C MET A 173 -16.86 3.53 -23.47
N ALA A 174 -15.54 3.50 -23.39
CA ALA A 174 -14.67 4.04 -24.46
C ALA A 174 -14.82 3.24 -25.76
N GLN A 175 -14.82 1.90 -25.69
CA GLN A 175 -15.08 1.05 -26.84
C GLN A 175 -16.44 1.29 -27.47
N GLN A 176 -17.47 1.47 -26.65
CA GLN A 176 -18.82 1.80 -27.14
C GLN A 176 -18.88 3.17 -27.79
N ALA A 177 -18.22 4.17 -27.20
CA ALA A 177 -18.12 5.52 -27.77
C ALA A 177 -17.38 5.51 -29.13
N GLN A 178 -16.30 4.73 -29.26
CA GLN A 178 -15.60 4.55 -30.52
C GLN A 178 -16.48 3.88 -31.59
N LYS A 179 -17.22 2.82 -31.22
CA LYS A 179 -18.17 2.17 -32.12
C LYS A 179 -19.29 3.11 -32.57
N ASN A 180 -19.79 3.94 -31.66
CA ASN A 180 -20.81 4.93 -31.98
C ASN A 180 -20.30 6.07 -32.89
N ALA A 181 -19.05 6.51 -32.64
CA ALA A 181 -18.37 7.50 -33.49
C ALA A 181 -18.10 6.97 -34.91
N GLN A 182 -17.74 5.70 -35.05
CA GLN A 182 -17.59 5.05 -36.38
C GLN A 182 -18.94 4.90 -37.12
N LYS A 183 -20.03 4.77 -36.39
CA LYS A 183 -21.38 4.69 -37.00
C LYS A 183 -21.97 6.06 -37.40
N ALA A 184 -21.52 7.12 -36.77
CA ALA A 184 -21.89 8.49 -37.07
C ALA A 184 -20.87 9.05 -38.08
N GLU A 185 -21.04 8.75 -39.38
CA GLU A 185 -20.31 9.46 -40.44
C GLU A 185 -20.67 10.95 -40.37
N GLY A 186 -19.76 11.75 -39.87
CA GLY A 186 -19.84 13.19 -39.84
C GLY A 186 -20.21 13.80 -38.49
N THR A 187 -19.25 14.49 -37.94
CA THR A 187 -19.31 15.41 -36.83
C THR A 187 -19.40 14.82 -35.42
N VAL A 188 -18.31 14.84 -34.72
CA VAL A 188 -18.08 15.59 -33.49
C VAL A 188 -16.71 15.27 -32.90
N GLN A 189 -15.90 16.26 -32.76
CA GLN A 189 -14.64 16.32 -32.05
C GLN A 189 -14.91 16.09 -30.55
N VAL A 190 -14.85 14.84 -30.12
CA VAL A 190 -14.93 14.53 -28.68
C VAL A 190 -13.55 14.76 -28.08
N GLY A 191 -13.53 15.62 -27.08
CA GLY A 191 -12.39 16.34 -26.56
C GLY A 191 -11.11 15.54 -26.31
N MET A 192 -9.98 16.17 -26.63
CA MET A 192 -8.59 15.73 -26.45
C MET A 192 -8.25 15.22 -25.01
N ASN A 193 -9.03 15.56 -24.01
CA ASN A 193 -8.81 15.13 -22.63
C ASN A 193 -9.12 13.66 -22.38
N PHE A 194 -10.09 13.07 -23.10
CA PHE A 194 -10.44 11.66 -22.92
C PHE A 194 -9.44 10.73 -23.62
N GLN A 195 -8.98 11.14 -24.79
CA GLN A 195 -7.96 10.40 -25.54
C GLN A 195 -6.63 10.38 -24.79
N LYS A 196 -6.23 11.52 -24.19
CA LYS A 196 -5.03 11.65 -23.37
C LYS A 196 -5.11 10.83 -22.07
N MET A 197 -6.29 10.75 -21.45
CA MET A 197 -6.51 9.89 -20.28
C MET A 197 -6.41 8.40 -20.65
N MET A 198 -6.95 7.99 -21.82
CA MET A 198 -6.86 6.61 -22.32
C MET A 198 -5.45 6.25 -22.74
N GLU A 199 -4.69 7.18 -23.30
CA GLU A 199 -3.27 6.99 -23.63
C GLU A 199 -2.45 6.80 -22.36
N ASN A 200 -2.68 7.60 -21.32
CA ASN A 200 -2.02 7.44 -20.02
C ASN A 200 -2.37 6.10 -19.36
N MET A 201 -3.63 5.64 -19.45
CA MET A 201 -4.01 4.32 -18.90
C MET A 201 -3.43 3.14 -19.70
N LYS A 202 -3.28 3.26 -21.03
CA LYS A 202 -2.56 2.26 -21.85
C LYS A 202 -1.07 2.23 -21.53
N PHE A 203 -0.48 3.39 -21.29
CA PHE A 203 0.91 3.52 -20.88
C PHE A 203 1.15 2.81 -19.54
N ALA A 204 0.32 3.08 -18.54
CA ALA A 204 0.41 2.44 -17.22
C ALA A 204 0.28 0.89 -17.30
N ALA A 205 -0.55 0.36 -18.20
CA ALA A 205 -0.66 -1.08 -18.41
C ALA A 205 0.56 -1.66 -19.09
N GLN A 206 1.13 -0.97 -20.10
CA GLN A 206 2.34 -1.40 -20.79
C GLN A 206 3.61 -1.29 -19.92
N GLU A 207 3.67 -0.32 -19.02
CA GLU A 207 4.77 -0.16 -18.08
C GLU A 207 4.75 -1.25 -17.01
N ASN A 208 3.60 -1.68 -16.52
CA ASN A 208 3.50 -2.85 -15.66
C ASN A 208 4.08 -4.10 -16.34
N ASP A 209 3.77 -4.33 -17.61
CA ASP A 209 4.35 -5.44 -18.40
C ASP A 209 5.87 -5.27 -18.60
N ALA A 210 6.39 -4.05 -18.68
CA ALA A 210 7.83 -3.78 -18.87
C ALA A 210 8.65 -3.90 -17.56
N VAL A 211 8.06 -3.56 -16.42
CA VAL A 211 8.74 -3.62 -15.10
C VAL A 211 8.69 -5.01 -14.49
N PHE A 212 7.61 -5.72 -14.73
CA PHE A 212 7.37 -7.03 -14.14
C PHE A 212 7.49 -8.17 -15.16
N GLY A 213 8.10 -7.91 -16.32
CA GLY A 213 8.17 -8.71 -17.54
C GLY A 213 8.28 -10.22 -17.33
N THR A 214 7.43 -10.89 -18.05
CA THR A 214 7.44 -12.34 -18.27
C THR A 214 8.68 -12.77 -19.04
#